data_42a023bc433703f85cafdbf8dee42cf7
#
_entry.id   42a023bc433703f85cafdbf8dee42cf7
#
_cell.length_a   1.000
_cell.length_b   1.000
_cell.length_c   1.000
_cell.angle_alpha   90.00
_cell.angle_beta   90.00
_cell.angle_gamma   90.00
#
_symmetry.space_group_name_H-M   'P 1'
#
loop_
_entity.id
_entity.type
_entity.pdbx_description
1 polymer ?
#
loop_
_entity_poly.entity_id
_entity_poly.type
_entity_poly.pdbx_seq_one_letter_code
_entity_poly.pdbx_strand_id
1 'polypeptide(L)'
;MLGALRSINKEKPSIIVGFGGYPAIPALMAGGIRKIPRIIHEQNGILGRVNRLFAKKVEIVACGTWPTELPKNAKAKYVGNPVRNKVLKFSNSPYIPPGNWPLSLLVIGGSQGSSIVSRTTAEAMSLLPEFLRNNLRVACQVREEDIMEIEKIFMDSGVSAEIEYFFEDVPRRMSQAQLVVSRSGASSIADISIIGRPSILIPFAAAAGDHQTANSKGLVESGAANMITENELTPLVLADYITKVLSSDKLASKMAKAAVSRSKPNALAEFADMIEVISKNGS
;
A
#
# COMPACT_ATOMS: atom_id res chain seq x y z
N MET A 1 19.32 -19.50 18.22
CA MET A 1 20.46 -19.90 17.40
C MET A 1 20.63 -21.42 17.32
N LEU A 2 20.91 -22.14 18.42
CA LEU A 2 21.07 -23.59 18.42
C LEU A 2 19.88 -24.33 17.81
N GLY A 3 18.65 -23.92 18.12
CA GLY A 3 17.44 -24.50 17.51
C GLY A 3 17.42 -24.35 15.98
N ALA A 4 17.74 -23.15 15.45
CA ALA A 4 17.79 -22.92 14.02
C ALA A 4 18.86 -23.79 13.32
N LEU A 5 20.04 -23.95 13.93
CA LEU A 5 21.07 -24.84 13.39
C LEU A 5 20.65 -26.32 13.38
N ARG A 6 19.94 -26.78 14.44
CA ARG A 6 19.37 -28.15 14.47
C ARG A 6 18.33 -28.34 13.38
N SER A 7 17.40 -27.37 13.20
CA SER A 7 16.40 -27.45 12.14
C SER A 7 17.04 -27.49 10.75
N ILE A 8 18.02 -26.61 10.46
CA ILE A 8 18.73 -26.59 9.18
C ILE A 8 19.46 -27.90 8.92
N ASN A 9 20.10 -28.49 9.93
CA ASN A 9 20.79 -29.78 9.78
C ASN A 9 19.82 -30.93 9.49
N LYS A 10 18.61 -30.87 10.06
CA LYS A 10 17.55 -31.87 9.85
C LYS A 10 16.90 -31.72 8.48
N GLU A 11 16.44 -30.49 8.14
CA GLU A 11 15.64 -30.23 6.95
C GLU A 11 16.49 -30.02 5.68
N LYS A 12 17.80 -29.71 5.83
CA LYS A 12 18.77 -29.48 4.72
C LYS A 12 18.22 -28.58 3.63
N PRO A 13 17.74 -27.35 3.95
CA PRO A 13 17.15 -26.47 2.96
C PRO A 13 18.20 -26.01 1.95
N SER A 14 17.82 -25.91 0.68
CA SER A 14 18.66 -25.38 -0.41
C SER A 14 18.75 -23.84 -0.37
N ILE A 15 17.81 -23.17 0.30
CA ILE A 15 17.74 -21.70 0.42
C ILE A 15 17.01 -21.31 1.70
N ILE A 16 17.31 -20.11 2.22
CA ILE A 16 16.60 -19.51 3.34
C ILE A 16 16.03 -18.17 2.91
N VAL A 17 14.73 -17.98 3.15
CA VAL A 17 14.02 -16.74 2.85
C VAL A 17 13.59 -16.07 4.14
N GLY A 18 13.98 -14.79 4.32
CA GLY A 18 13.59 -13.96 5.46
C GLY A 18 12.63 -12.85 5.05
N PHE A 19 11.52 -12.70 5.79
CA PHE A 19 10.54 -11.63 5.58
C PHE A 19 10.66 -10.48 6.60
N GLY A 20 11.83 -10.37 7.25
CA GLY A 20 12.05 -9.39 8.30
C GLY A 20 11.52 -9.81 9.67
N GLY A 21 11.54 -8.87 10.62
CA GLY A 21 11.20 -9.14 12.01
C GLY A 21 12.26 -9.96 12.77
N TYR A 22 12.27 -9.86 14.08
CA TYR A 22 13.25 -10.56 14.93
C TYR A 22 13.25 -12.09 14.76
N PRO A 23 12.11 -12.76 14.49
CA PRO A 23 12.10 -14.22 14.26
C PRO A 23 12.93 -14.68 13.06
N ALA A 24 13.23 -13.83 12.07
CA ALA A 24 14.04 -14.19 10.92
C ALA A 24 15.56 -14.27 11.25
N ILE A 25 16.02 -13.60 12.31
CA ILE A 25 17.44 -13.52 12.65
C ILE A 25 18.09 -14.91 12.83
N PRO A 26 17.55 -15.83 13.67
CA PRO A 26 18.20 -17.11 13.90
C PRO A 26 18.37 -17.94 12.62
N ALA A 27 17.38 -17.95 11.73
CA ALA A 27 17.43 -18.68 10.46
C ALA A 27 18.47 -18.04 9.49
N LEU A 28 18.44 -16.73 9.31
CA LEU A 28 19.38 -16.01 8.44
C LEU A 28 20.83 -16.13 8.93
N MET A 29 21.07 -16.10 10.25
CA MET A 29 22.40 -16.32 10.82
C MET A 29 22.88 -17.75 10.64
N ALA A 30 22.04 -18.73 10.96
CA ALA A 30 22.38 -20.15 10.84
C ALA A 30 22.67 -20.53 9.38
N GLY A 31 21.88 -19.98 8.43
CA GLY A 31 22.14 -20.12 7.00
C GLY A 31 23.50 -19.58 6.57
N GLY A 32 23.88 -18.41 7.12
CA GLY A 32 25.20 -17.85 6.86
C GLY A 32 26.35 -18.72 7.35
N ILE A 33 26.21 -19.30 8.55
CA ILE A 33 27.20 -20.23 9.11
C ILE A 33 27.31 -21.50 8.24
N ARG A 34 26.21 -21.98 7.71
CA ARG A 34 26.14 -23.19 6.86
C ARG A 34 26.40 -22.91 5.38
N LYS A 35 26.67 -21.65 5.01
CA LYS A 35 26.88 -21.22 3.61
C LYS A 35 25.68 -21.51 2.69
N ILE A 36 24.46 -21.57 3.26
CA ILE A 36 23.22 -21.75 2.50
C ILE A 36 22.83 -20.38 1.90
N PRO A 37 22.45 -20.30 0.63
CA PRO A 37 21.95 -19.08 0.01
C PRO A 37 20.80 -18.48 0.80
N ARG A 38 20.75 -17.14 0.88
CA ARG A 38 19.73 -16.42 1.65
C ARG A 38 19.18 -15.26 0.83
N ILE A 39 17.88 -15.09 0.91
CA ILE A 39 17.13 -13.98 0.35
C ILE A 39 16.38 -13.29 1.48
N ILE A 40 16.23 -11.98 1.39
CA ILE A 40 15.26 -11.26 2.22
C ILE A 40 14.24 -10.57 1.33
N HIS A 41 12.97 -10.59 1.74
CA HIS A 41 11.91 -9.80 1.14
C HIS A 41 11.61 -8.60 2.04
N GLU A 42 11.61 -7.39 1.45
CA GLU A 42 11.21 -6.16 2.13
C GLU A 42 9.93 -5.63 1.51
N GLN A 43 8.87 -5.53 2.31
CA GLN A 43 7.58 -5.05 1.83
C GLN A 43 7.55 -3.54 1.62
N ASN A 44 8.33 -2.80 2.39
CA ASN A 44 8.28 -1.35 2.46
C ASN A 44 9.35 -0.67 1.59
N GLY A 45 9.16 0.61 1.33
CA GLY A 45 10.13 1.46 0.63
C GLY A 45 11.40 1.78 1.45
N ILE A 46 11.47 1.32 2.69
CA ILE A 46 12.66 1.42 3.57
C ILE A 46 12.84 0.10 4.31
N LEU A 47 14.09 -0.35 4.42
CA LEU A 47 14.39 -1.62 5.09
C LEU A 47 14.08 -1.57 6.59
N GLY A 48 13.31 -2.53 7.06
CA GLY A 48 13.18 -2.81 8.49
C GLY A 48 14.54 -3.14 9.14
N ARG A 49 14.65 -2.97 10.46
CA ARG A 49 15.92 -3.12 11.20
C ARG A 49 16.64 -4.43 10.90
N VAL A 50 15.90 -5.55 10.86
CA VAL A 50 16.48 -6.88 10.60
C VAL A 50 16.92 -6.99 9.14
N ASN A 51 16.07 -6.62 8.19
CA ASN A 51 16.43 -6.65 6.78
C ASN A 51 17.65 -5.78 6.47
N ARG A 52 17.77 -4.60 7.12
CA ARG A 52 18.93 -3.71 7.00
C ARG A 52 20.23 -4.37 7.49
N LEU A 53 20.16 -5.16 8.59
CA LEU A 53 21.31 -5.91 9.14
C LEU A 53 21.82 -6.97 8.16
N PHE A 54 20.92 -7.60 7.40
CA PHE A 54 21.25 -8.70 6.51
C PHE A 54 21.39 -8.29 5.03
N ALA A 55 20.95 -7.10 4.63
CA ALA A 55 20.90 -6.66 3.23
C ALA A 55 22.20 -6.83 2.43
N LYS A 56 23.37 -6.65 3.08
CA LYS A 56 24.68 -6.86 2.46
C LYS A 56 25.24 -8.29 2.58
N LYS A 57 24.52 -9.17 3.30
CA LYS A 57 24.97 -10.52 3.65
C LYS A 57 24.11 -11.62 3.01
N VAL A 58 23.15 -11.23 2.22
CA VAL A 58 22.26 -12.11 1.46
C VAL A 58 22.55 -12.02 -0.02
N GLU A 59 22.10 -13.01 -0.77
CA GLU A 59 22.30 -13.05 -2.23
C GLU A 59 21.59 -11.88 -2.91
N ILE A 60 20.36 -11.55 -2.45
CA ILE A 60 19.57 -10.45 -2.99
C ILE A 60 18.49 -10.00 -1.99
N VAL A 61 18.14 -8.73 -2.07
CA VAL A 61 16.96 -8.13 -1.44
C VAL A 61 15.84 -8.09 -2.46
N ALA A 62 14.78 -8.84 -2.25
CA ALA A 62 13.55 -8.77 -3.02
C ALA A 62 12.71 -7.60 -2.50
N CYS A 63 12.57 -6.55 -3.29
CA CYS A 63 11.84 -5.34 -2.89
C CYS A 63 10.37 -5.43 -3.31
N GLY A 64 9.47 -5.31 -2.35
CA GLY A 64 8.01 -5.29 -2.57
C GLY A 64 7.49 -3.92 -3.00
N THR A 65 8.16 -2.85 -2.60
CA THR A 65 7.86 -1.46 -2.97
C THR A 65 9.05 -0.85 -3.68
N TRP A 66 8.83 0.08 -4.60
CA TRP A 66 9.90 0.74 -5.31
C TRP A 66 9.59 2.23 -5.56
N PRO A 67 10.56 3.14 -5.33
CA PRO A 67 11.93 2.89 -4.89
C PRO A 67 12.03 2.37 -3.45
N THR A 68 13.06 1.57 -3.16
CA THR A 68 13.40 1.12 -1.81
C THR A 68 14.75 1.71 -1.40
N GLU A 69 14.83 2.26 -0.20
CA GLU A 69 16.08 2.78 0.35
C GLU A 69 17.00 1.64 0.82
N LEU A 70 18.10 1.46 0.11
CA LEU A 70 19.02 0.35 0.29
C LEU A 70 20.38 0.79 0.78
N PRO A 71 21.09 -0.01 1.61
CA PRO A 71 22.49 0.23 1.92
C PRO A 71 23.35 0.16 0.65
N LYS A 72 24.37 1.02 0.58
CA LYS A 72 25.34 1.01 -0.53
C LYS A 72 25.88 -0.41 -0.76
N ASN A 73 25.89 -0.86 -2.02
CA ASN A 73 26.33 -2.19 -2.47
C ASN A 73 25.42 -3.37 -2.06
N ALA A 74 24.21 -3.15 -1.56
CA ALA A 74 23.21 -4.22 -1.47
C ALA A 74 22.69 -4.57 -2.85
N LYS A 75 22.64 -5.86 -3.19
CA LYS A 75 22.01 -6.35 -4.41
C LYS A 75 20.51 -6.39 -4.19
N ALA A 76 19.72 -5.81 -5.09
CA ALA A 76 18.27 -5.78 -4.95
C ALA A 76 17.57 -5.95 -6.30
N LYS A 77 16.33 -6.45 -6.24
CA LYS A 77 15.41 -6.53 -7.38
C LYS A 77 14.01 -6.15 -6.94
N TYR A 78 13.34 -5.31 -7.72
CA TYR A 78 11.93 -5.01 -7.52
C TYR A 78 11.08 -6.18 -8.04
N VAL A 79 10.41 -6.88 -7.14
CA VAL A 79 9.51 -8.00 -7.45
C VAL A 79 8.05 -7.65 -7.18
N GLY A 80 7.78 -6.63 -6.37
CA GLY A 80 6.45 -6.28 -5.90
C GLY A 80 6.06 -7.00 -4.61
N ASN A 81 4.97 -6.55 -4.01
CA ASN A 81 4.35 -7.22 -2.87
C ASN A 81 3.31 -8.23 -3.38
N PRO A 82 3.37 -9.50 -2.95
CA PRO A 82 2.29 -10.45 -3.22
C PRO A 82 0.96 -9.94 -2.67
N VAL A 83 -0.07 -9.96 -3.48
CA VAL A 83 -1.41 -9.54 -3.12
C VAL A 83 -2.37 -10.73 -3.09
N ARG A 84 -3.50 -10.54 -2.42
CA ARG A 84 -4.53 -11.58 -2.31
C ARG A 84 -5.22 -11.81 -3.66
N ASN A 85 -5.65 -13.03 -3.93
CA ASN A 85 -6.40 -13.37 -5.16
C ASN A 85 -7.65 -12.51 -5.35
N LYS A 86 -8.29 -12.04 -4.27
CA LYS A 86 -9.43 -11.12 -4.31
C LYS A 86 -9.07 -9.80 -5.01
N VAL A 87 -7.83 -9.31 -4.85
CA VAL A 87 -7.31 -8.09 -5.52
C VAL A 87 -6.99 -8.37 -6.98
N LEU A 88 -6.31 -9.49 -7.27
CA LEU A 88 -5.91 -9.86 -8.63
C LEU A 88 -7.11 -10.01 -9.57
N LYS A 89 -8.29 -10.40 -9.07
CA LYS A 89 -9.54 -10.45 -9.86
C LYS A 89 -9.92 -9.08 -10.45
N PHE A 90 -9.47 -7.99 -9.86
CA PHE A 90 -9.72 -6.62 -10.32
C PHE A 90 -8.48 -5.97 -10.96
N SER A 91 -7.43 -6.74 -11.21
CA SER A 91 -6.26 -6.24 -11.95
C SER A 91 -6.69 -5.77 -13.34
N ASN A 92 -6.20 -4.58 -13.71
CA ASN A 92 -6.55 -3.94 -14.98
C ASN A 92 -8.07 -3.68 -15.18
N SER A 93 -8.84 -3.60 -14.08
CA SER A 93 -10.25 -3.17 -14.17
C SER A 93 -10.34 -1.81 -14.86
N PRO A 94 -11.26 -1.63 -15.82
CA PRO A 94 -11.42 -0.35 -16.50
C PRO A 94 -11.60 0.78 -15.50
N TYR A 95 -10.89 1.88 -15.71
CA TYR A 95 -11.11 3.09 -14.93
C TYR A 95 -12.15 3.96 -15.62
N ILE A 96 -13.24 4.25 -14.92
CA ILE A 96 -14.27 5.17 -15.38
C ILE A 96 -13.94 6.54 -14.78
N PRO A 97 -13.50 7.54 -15.59
CA PRO A 97 -13.12 8.83 -15.06
C PRO A 97 -14.32 9.62 -14.51
N PRO A 98 -14.11 10.68 -13.73
CA PRO A 98 -15.19 11.57 -13.30
C PRO A 98 -15.98 12.14 -14.48
N GLY A 99 -17.30 12.32 -14.29
CA GLY A 99 -18.23 12.84 -15.30
C GLY A 99 -19.56 13.22 -14.68
N ASN A 100 -20.62 13.36 -15.51
CA ASN A 100 -21.97 13.75 -15.09
C ASN A 100 -22.80 12.58 -14.55
N TRP A 101 -22.18 11.68 -13.78
CA TRP A 101 -22.80 10.53 -13.13
C TRP A 101 -22.34 10.45 -11.67
N PRO A 102 -22.99 9.63 -10.83
CA PRO A 102 -22.57 9.49 -9.44
C PRO A 102 -21.11 9.08 -9.32
N LEU A 103 -20.33 9.86 -8.60
CA LEU A 103 -18.92 9.64 -8.34
C LEU A 103 -18.75 8.79 -7.08
N SER A 104 -17.71 7.97 -7.03
CA SER A 104 -17.39 7.13 -5.88
C SER A 104 -16.01 7.49 -5.30
N LEU A 105 -16.00 7.80 -4.02
CA LEU A 105 -14.80 8.01 -3.21
C LEU A 105 -14.70 6.86 -2.20
N LEU A 106 -13.55 6.18 -2.19
CA LEU A 106 -13.25 5.16 -1.19
C LEU A 106 -12.24 5.69 -0.19
N VAL A 107 -12.54 5.59 1.10
CA VAL A 107 -11.69 6.04 2.21
C VAL A 107 -11.29 4.86 3.07
N ILE A 108 -9.99 4.59 3.20
CA ILE A 108 -9.46 3.43 3.92
C ILE A 108 -8.38 3.86 4.92
N GLY A 109 -8.62 3.63 6.20
CA GLY A 109 -7.68 3.91 7.28
C GLY A 109 -6.60 2.85 7.50
N GLY A 110 -6.58 1.75 6.71
CA GLY A 110 -5.75 0.57 6.95
C GLY A 110 -6.47 -0.47 7.82
N SER A 111 -5.74 -1.50 8.29
CA SER A 111 -6.33 -2.67 8.98
C SER A 111 -7.05 -2.33 10.29
N GLN A 112 -6.69 -1.23 10.94
CA GLN A 112 -7.26 -0.80 12.24
C GLN A 112 -8.14 0.45 12.11
N GLY A 113 -8.38 0.94 10.89
CA GLY A 113 -9.00 2.24 10.69
C GLY A 113 -8.07 3.40 11.06
N SER A 114 -8.50 4.63 10.82
CA SER A 114 -7.74 5.85 11.14
C SER A 114 -8.68 7.01 11.38
N SER A 115 -8.87 7.39 12.67
CA SER A 115 -9.75 8.50 13.06
C SER A 115 -9.40 9.80 12.34
N ILE A 116 -8.12 10.13 12.20
CA ILE A 116 -7.70 11.37 11.51
C ILE A 116 -8.07 11.34 10.02
N VAL A 117 -7.96 10.21 9.34
CA VAL A 117 -8.29 10.10 7.91
C VAL A 117 -9.80 10.18 7.70
N SER A 118 -10.59 9.41 8.48
CA SER A 118 -12.05 9.39 8.35
C SER A 118 -12.68 10.73 8.75
N ARG A 119 -12.26 11.30 9.89
CA ARG A 119 -12.75 12.60 10.38
C ARG A 119 -12.42 13.72 9.40
N THR A 120 -11.15 13.90 9.03
CA THR A 120 -10.77 14.97 8.10
C THR A 120 -11.46 14.81 6.75
N THR A 121 -11.70 13.56 6.29
CA THR A 121 -12.45 13.35 5.05
C THR A 121 -13.91 13.77 5.21
N ALA A 122 -14.58 13.40 6.32
CA ALA A 122 -15.96 13.79 6.56
C ALA A 122 -16.12 15.33 6.64
N GLU A 123 -15.23 16.00 7.37
CA GLU A 123 -15.20 17.46 7.47
C GLU A 123 -14.93 18.15 6.11
N ALA A 124 -14.07 17.56 5.29
CA ALA A 124 -13.76 18.07 3.94
C ALA A 124 -14.98 18.07 3.00
N MET A 125 -15.97 17.21 3.24
CA MET A 125 -17.15 17.08 2.37
C MET A 125 -17.97 18.37 2.29
N SER A 126 -18.11 19.09 3.41
CA SER A 126 -18.83 20.36 3.45
C SER A 126 -18.15 21.47 2.65
N LEU A 127 -16.84 21.34 2.42
CA LEU A 127 -16.00 22.30 1.70
C LEU A 127 -15.93 22.02 0.19
N LEU A 128 -16.47 20.90 -0.27
CA LEU A 128 -16.49 20.57 -1.70
C LEU A 128 -17.49 21.48 -2.43
N PRO A 129 -17.25 21.81 -3.72
CA PRO A 129 -18.21 22.47 -4.58
C PRO A 129 -19.54 21.69 -4.62
N GLU A 130 -20.66 22.41 -4.70
CA GLU A 130 -22.00 21.85 -4.65
C GLU A 130 -22.24 20.75 -5.70
N PHE A 131 -21.74 20.95 -6.92
CA PHE A 131 -21.88 19.94 -8.00
C PHE A 131 -21.20 18.62 -7.69
N LEU A 132 -20.11 18.63 -6.90
CA LEU A 132 -19.47 17.40 -6.41
C LEU A 132 -20.28 16.79 -5.27
N ARG A 133 -20.67 17.59 -4.27
CA ARG A 133 -21.43 17.11 -3.10
C ARG A 133 -22.69 16.36 -3.50
N ASN A 134 -23.43 16.91 -4.45
CA ASN A 134 -24.71 16.34 -4.91
C ASN A 134 -24.55 15.02 -5.68
N ASN A 135 -23.35 14.74 -6.22
CA ASN A 135 -23.06 13.56 -7.02
C ASN A 135 -22.12 12.56 -6.36
N LEU A 136 -21.54 12.90 -5.21
CA LEU A 136 -20.54 12.06 -4.55
C LEU A 136 -21.17 11.03 -3.64
N ARG A 137 -20.71 9.79 -3.74
CA ARG A 137 -20.97 8.69 -2.82
C ARG A 137 -19.66 8.28 -2.17
N VAL A 138 -19.62 8.28 -0.86
CA VAL A 138 -18.41 7.95 -0.10
C VAL A 138 -18.60 6.60 0.58
N ALA A 139 -17.66 5.68 0.40
CA ALA A 139 -17.50 4.51 1.25
C ALA A 139 -16.34 4.79 2.22
N CYS A 140 -16.63 4.93 3.51
CA CYS A 140 -15.65 5.35 4.51
C CYS A 140 -15.46 4.30 5.58
N GLN A 141 -14.24 3.77 5.70
CA GLN A 141 -13.87 2.92 6.82
C GLN A 141 -13.58 3.80 8.04
N VAL A 142 -14.28 3.54 9.12
CA VAL A 142 -14.23 4.32 10.37
C VAL A 142 -13.95 3.38 11.53
N ARG A 143 -13.27 3.83 12.57
CA ARG A 143 -13.16 3.06 13.81
C ARG A 143 -14.52 2.97 14.49
N GLU A 144 -14.78 1.85 15.15
CA GLU A 144 -16.07 1.59 15.80
C GLU A 144 -16.47 2.72 16.76
N GLU A 145 -15.52 3.23 17.54
CA GLU A 145 -15.72 4.33 18.48
C GLU A 145 -16.06 5.68 17.84
N ASP A 146 -15.72 5.87 16.56
CA ASP A 146 -15.90 7.14 15.85
C ASP A 146 -17.16 7.16 14.96
N ILE A 147 -17.86 6.03 14.77
CA ILE A 147 -18.95 5.88 13.79
C ILE A 147 -20.03 6.95 13.97
N MET A 148 -20.59 7.08 15.17
CA MET A 148 -21.70 8.01 15.43
C MET A 148 -21.34 9.46 15.14
N GLU A 149 -20.12 9.87 15.47
CA GLU A 149 -19.64 11.23 15.21
C GLU A 149 -19.45 11.47 13.71
N ILE A 150 -18.80 10.53 13.02
CA ILE A 150 -18.51 10.64 11.60
C ILE A 150 -19.79 10.59 10.77
N GLU A 151 -20.78 9.76 11.12
CA GLU A 151 -22.10 9.74 10.48
C GLU A 151 -22.78 11.10 10.55
N LYS A 152 -22.74 11.74 11.74
CA LYS A 152 -23.30 13.08 11.90
C LYS A 152 -22.63 14.10 11.00
N ILE A 153 -21.28 14.09 10.92
CA ILE A 153 -20.54 15.03 10.06
C ILE A 153 -20.91 14.83 8.58
N PHE A 154 -21.00 13.58 8.10
CA PHE A 154 -21.45 13.30 6.73
C PHE A 154 -22.88 13.78 6.48
N MET A 155 -23.80 13.52 7.42
CA MET A 155 -25.19 13.99 7.32
C MET A 155 -25.26 15.51 7.21
N ASP A 156 -24.54 16.22 8.08
CA ASP A 156 -24.50 17.69 8.08
C ASP A 156 -23.88 18.25 6.79
N SER A 157 -22.97 17.53 6.14
CA SER A 157 -22.37 17.92 4.88
C SER A 157 -23.29 17.74 3.65
N GLY A 158 -24.36 16.96 3.78
CA GLY A 158 -25.26 16.61 2.69
C GLY A 158 -24.68 15.58 1.68
N VAL A 159 -23.53 14.97 1.95
CA VAL A 159 -22.91 13.96 1.10
C VAL A 159 -23.36 12.55 1.51
N SER A 160 -23.77 11.74 0.54
CA SER A 160 -24.15 10.34 0.80
C SER A 160 -22.92 9.51 1.18
N ALA A 161 -22.97 8.88 2.35
CA ALA A 161 -21.88 8.05 2.85
C ALA A 161 -22.38 6.68 3.34
N GLU A 162 -21.63 5.63 3.01
CA GLU A 162 -21.70 4.32 3.64
C GLU A 162 -20.53 4.20 4.61
N ILE A 163 -20.82 4.02 5.88
CA ILE A 163 -19.84 4.07 6.97
C ILE A 163 -19.81 2.70 7.64
N GLU A 164 -18.63 2.07 7.63
CA GLU A 164 -18.43 0.77 8.21
C GLU A 164 -17.08 0.72 8.94
N TYR A 165 -16.96 -0.05 10.01
CA TYR A 165 -15.67 -0.28 10.65
C TYR A 165 -14.78 -1.19 9.81
N PHE A 166 -15.39 -2.05 8.97
CA PHE A 166 -14.67 -2.97 8.11
C PHE A 166 -15.45 -3.28 6.84
N PHE A 167 -14.80 -3.18 5.68
CA PHE A 167 -15.34 -3.62 4.39
C PHE A 167 -14.73 -4.95 3.97
N GLU A 168 -15.54 -5.97 3.73
CA GLU A 168 -15.05 -7.27 3.22
C GLU A 168 -14.67 -7.21 1.74
N ASP A 169 -15.24 -6.27 1.01
CA ASP A 169 -15.18 -6.14 -0.45
C ASP A 169 -14.34 -4.95 -0.94
N VAL A 170 -13.33 -4.53 -0.15
CA VAL A 170 -12.44 -3.40 -0.49
C VAL A 170 -11.95 -3.45 -1.93
N PRO A 171 -11.49 -4.58 -2.51
CA PRO A 171 -11.03 -4.61 -3.90
C PRO A 171 -12.12 -4.26 -4.91
N ARG A 172 -13.38 -4.69 -4.67
CA ARG A 172 -14.51 -4.33 -5.52
C ARG A 172 -14.81 -2.84 -5.43
N ARG A 173 -14.92 -2.31 -4.22
CA ARG A 173 -15.16 -0.86 -4.00
C ARG A 173 -14.05 -0.02 -4.61
N MET A 174 -12.79 -0.43 -4.43
CA MET A 174 -11.66 0.24 -5.04
C MET A 174 -11.76 0.23 -6.57
N SER A 175 -12.17 -0.90 -7.18
CA SER A 175 -12.32 -0.99 -8.63
C SER A 175 -13.43 -0.10 -9.21
N GLN A 176 -14.38 0.32 -8.39
CA GLN A 176 -15.49 1.20 -8.75
C GLN A 176 -15.20 2.68 -8.41
N ALA A 177 -14.21 2.96 -7.57
CA ALA A 177 -13.91 4.30 -7.12
C ALA A 177 -13.22 5.15 -8.20
N GLN A 178 -13.62 6.41 -8.31
CA GLN A 178 -12.91 7.44 -9.07
C GLN A 178 -11.69 7.97 -8.33
N LEU A 179 -11.70 7.90 -7.00
CA LEU A 179 -10.61 8.35 -6.15
C LEU A 179 -10.54 7.49 -4.87
N VAL A 180 -9.33 7.22 -4.41
CA VAL A 180 -9.07 6.52 -3.15
C VAL A 180 -8.32 7.45 -2.20
N VAL A 181 -8.81 7.64 -0.98
CA VAL A 181 -8.08 8.27 0.12
C VAL A 181 -7.62 7.15 1.05
N SER A 182 -6.33 7.04 1.30
CA SER A 182 -5.81 5.89 2.05
C SER A 182 -4.54 6.20 2.83
N ARG A 183 -4.30 5.41 3.89
CA ARG A 183 -2.97 5.25 4.46
C ARG A 183 -2.02 4.60 3.43
N SER A 184 -0.71 4.85 3.58
CA SER A 184 0.33 4.36 2.66
C SER A 184 0.96 3.03 3.14
N GLY A 185 0.17 2.12 3.70
CA GLY A 185 0.64 0.78 4.00
C GLY A 185 1.10 0.05 2.74
N ALA A 186 2.12 -0.79 2.83
CA ALA A 186 2.68 -1.48 1.67
C ALA A 186 1.64 -2.32 0.88
N SER A 187 0.68 -2.94 1.58
CA SER A 187 -0.44 -3.65 0.95
C SER A 187 -1.41 -2.71 0.25
N SER A 188 -1.76 -1.57 0.86
CA SER A 188 -2.64 -0.58 0.22
C SER A 188 -2.02 0.00 -1.06
N ILE A 189 -0.72 0.31 -1.03
CA ILE A 189 0.03 0.76 -2.21
C ILE A 189 0.00 -0.29 -3.33
N ALA A 190 0.21 -1.56 -2.99
CA ALA A 190 0.14 -2.65 -3.96
C ALA A 190 -1.27 -2.82 -4.55
N ASP A 191 -2.31 -2.81 -3.71
CA ASP A 191 -3.70 -2.94 -4.13
C ASP A 191 -4.11 -1.78 -5.05
N ILE A 192 -3.79 -0.52 -4.68
CA ILE A 192 -4.05 0.68 -5.49
C ILE A 192 -3.36 0.59 -6.86
N SER A 193 -2.10 0.15 -6.89
CA SER A 193 -1.34 0.01 -8.14
C SER A 193 -1.94 -1.04 -9.05
N ILE A 194 -2.31 -2.22 -8.52
CA ILE A 194 -2.83 -3.35 -9.29
C ILE A 194 -4.21 -3.06 -9.85
N ILE A 195 -5.08 -2.43 -9.07
CA ILE A 195 -6.42 -2.05 -9.50
C ILE A 195 -6.39 -0.79 -10.39
N GLY A 196 -5.35 0.04 -10.24
CA GLY A 196 -5.12 1.20 -11.07
C GLY A 196 -6.02 2.38 -10.74
N ARG A 197 -5.95 2.91 -9.52
CA ARG A 197 -6.83 4.02 -9.10
C ARG A 197 -6.04 5.27 -8.70
N PRO A 198 -6.54 6.46 -9.08
CA PRO A 198 -6.03 7.72 -8.53
C PRO A 198 -6.12 7.68 -7.01
N SER A 199 -5.13 8.22 -6.32
CA SER A 199 -5.18 8.21 -4.86
C SER A 199 -4.62 9.47 -4.22
N ILE A 200 -5.12 9.74 -3.00
CA ILE A 200 -4.55 10.67 -2.04
C ILE A 200 -4.05 9.82 -0.88
N LEU A 201 -2.75 9.87 -0.65
CA LEU A 201 -2.07 9.05 0.34
C LEU A 201 -1.74 9.89 1.57
N ILE A 202 -2.12 9.37 2.74
CA ILE A 202 -1.90 10.01 4.03
C ILE A 202 -1.02 9.07 4.87
N PRO A 203 0.31 9.20 4.80
CA PRO A 203 1.23 8.37 5.59
C PRO A 203 0.96 8.50 7.08
N PHE A 204 1.04 7.40 7.82
CA PHE A 204 0.94 7.41 9.27
C PHE A 204 2.24 7.96 9.88
N ALA A 205 2.18 9.12 10.53
CA ALA A 205 3.36 9.83 11.03
C ALA A 205 4.15 9.04 12.09
N ALA A 206 3.47 8.23 12.92
CA ALA A 206 4.12 7.39 13.92
C ALA A 206 4.63 6.04 13.38
N ALA A 207 4.60 5.83 12.06
CA ALA A 207 5.11 4.60 11.45
C ALA A 207 6.62 4.44 11.70
N ALA A 208 7.02 3.25 12.15
CA ALA A 208 8.41 2.97 12.49
C ALA A 208 9.37 3.28 11.32
N GLY A 209 10.27 4.26 11.51
CA GLY A 209 11.24 4.67 10.49
C GLY A 209 10.60 5.32 9.25
N ASP A 210 9.42 5.89 9.41
CA ASP A 210 8.69 6.61 8.35
C ASP A 210 8.46 5.78 7.07
N HIS A 211 8.25 4.47 7.25
CA HIS A 211 8.10 3.57 6.10
C HIS A 211 6.88 3.88 5.24
N GLN A 212 5.82 4.51 5.79
CA GLN A 212 4.63 4.84 4.99
C GLN A 212 4.88 5.99 4.01
N THR A 213 5.66 7.00 4.39
CA THR A 213 6.12 8.04 3.46
C THR A 213 6.99 7.42 2.36
N ALA A 214 7.92 6.53 2.71
CA ALA A 214 8.74 5.84 1.72
C ALA A 214 7.91 4.97 0.77
N ASN A 215 6.85 4.31 1.24
CA ASN A 215 5.95 3.50 0.41
C ASN A 215 5.21 4.32 -0.64
N SER A 216 4.84 5.56 -0.34
CA SER A 216 4.09 6.42 -1.26
C SER A 216 4.93 6.96 -2.41
N LYS A 217 6.27 7.06 -2.25
CA LYS A 217 7.18 7.70 -3.23
C LYS A 217 6.94 7.22 -4.66
N GLY A 218 6.86 5.92 -4.89
CA GLY A 218 6.71 5.37 -6.25
C GLY A 218 5.44 5.80 -6.96
N LEU A 219 4.29 5.86 -6.25
CA LEU A 219 3.03 6.34 -6.82
C LEU A 219 3.03 7.86 -7.02
N VAL A 220 3.61 8.60 -6.09
CA VAL A 220 3.71 10.07 -6.17
C VAL A 220 4.62 10.49 -7.33
N GLU A 221 5.81 9.93 -7.43
CA GLU A 221 6.77 10.22 -8.51
C GLU A 221 6.24 9.87 -9.90
N SER A 222 5.43 8.82 -10.00
CA SER A 222 4.77 8.45 -11.26
C SER A 222 3.57 9.35 -11.62
N GLY A 223 3.12 10.19 -10.69
CA GLY A 223 1.92 11.00 -10.84
C GLY A 223 0.62 10.21 -10.66
N ALA A 224 0.66 9.05 -10.02
CA ALA A 224 -0.51 8.23 -9.69
C ALA A 224 -1.23 8.68 -8.42
N ALA A 225 -0.49 9.31 -7.51
CA ALA A 225 -1.00 9.74 -6.23
C ALA A 225 -0.54 11.15 -5.85
N ASN A 226 -1.34 11.82 -5.04
CA ASN A 226 -0.90 12.95 -4.23
C ASN A 226 -0.62 12.43 -2.81
N MET A 227 0.34 13.05 -2.12
CA MET A 227 0.62 12.73 -0.72
C MET A 227 0.37 13.97 0.13
N ILE A 228 -0.29 13.77 1.28
CA ILE A 228 -0.50 14.78 2.31
C ILE A 228 0.02 14.20 3.61
N THR A 229 1.01 14.82 4.23
CA THR A 229 1.49 14.40 5.55
C THR A 229 0.45 14.73 6.63
N GLU A 230 0.45 14.02 7.77
CA GLU A 230 -0.51 14.31 8.84
C GLU A 230 -0.42 15.76 9.35
N ASN A 231 0.77 16.36 9.32
CA ASN A 231 0.97 17.76 9.73
C ASN A 231 0.36 18.78 8.75
N GLU A 232 0.22 18.40 7.49
CA GLU A 232 -0.39 19.25 6.44
C GLU A 232 -1.87 18.92 6.23
N LEU A 233 -2.35 17.83 6.83
CA LEU A 233 -3.70 17.33 6.65
C LEU A 233 -4.71 18.23 7.36
N THR A 234 -5.45 19.00 6.59
CA THR A 234 -6.61 19.77 7.03
C THR A 234 -7.80 19.46 6.14
N PRO A 235 -9.06 19.69 6.61
CA PRO A 235 -10.24 19.54 5.76
C PRO A 235 -10.15 20.32 4.45
N LEU A 236 -9.64 21.56 4.49
CA LEU A 236 -9.49 22.42 3.33
C LEU A 236 -8.49 21.84 2.31
N VAL A 237 -7.31 21.43 2.76
CA VAL A 237 -6.27 20.85 1.89
C VAL A 237 -6.78 19.55 1.25
N LEU A 238 -7.46 18.71 2.02
CA LEU A 238 -8.02 17.47 1.49
C LEU A 238 -9.15 17.74 0.49
N ALA A 239 -10.05 18.68 0.76
CA ALA A 239 -11.12 19.11 -0.15
C ALA A 239 -10.56 19.63 -1.48
N ASP A 240 -9.48 20.42 -1.45
CA ASP A 240 -8.82 20.93 -2.65
C ASP A 240 -8.27 19.81 -3.53
N TYR A 241 -7.58 18.82 -2.95
CA TYR A 241 -7.09 17.67 -3.70
C TYR A 241 -8.21 16.79 -4.25
N ILE A 242 -9.27 16.55 -3.47
CA ILE A 242 -10.46 15.81 -3.93
C ILE A 242 -11.11 16.54 -5.10
N THR A 243 -11.34 17.84 -4.95
CA THR A 243 -11.94 18.70 -6.00
C THR A 243 -11.10 18.66 -7.28
N LYS A 244 -9.78 18.85 -7.17
CA LYS A 244 -8.87 18.86 -8.31
C LYS A 244 -8.92 17.56 -9.12
N VAL A 245 -8.99 16.41 -8.45
CA VAL A 245 -9.02 15.11 -9.15
C VAL A 245 -10.41 14.82 -9.70
N LEU A 246 -11.46 15.02 -8.91
CA LEU A 246 -12.83 14.67 -9.30
C LEU A 246 -13.47 15.65 -10.30
N SER A 247 -12.88 16.84 -10.48
CA SER A 247 -13.32 17.82 -11.49
C SER A 247 -12.59 17.69 -12.84
N SER A 248 -11.67 16.72 -13.00
CA SER A 248 -10.89 16.57 -14.22
C SER A 248 -10.75 15.11 -14.66
N ASP A 249 -11.51 14.75 -15.68
CA ASP A 249 -11.45 13.44 -16.34
C ASP A 249 -10.04 13.12 -16.85
N LYS A 250 -9.35 14.10 -17.44
CA LYS A 250 -7.99 13.99 -17.96
C LYS A 250 -6.97 13.71 -16.84
N LEU A 251 -7.04 14.48 -15.73
CA LEU A 251 -6.13 14.29 -14.61
C LEU A 251 -6.35 12.92 -13.98
N ALA A 252 -7.60 12.58 -13.66
CA ALA A 252 -7.94 11.32 -13.02
C ALA A 252 -7.55 10.12 -13.90
N SER A 253 -7.81 10.18 -15.22
CA SER A 253 -7.37 9.13 -16.16
C SER A 253 -5.86 9.01 -16.25
N LYS A 254 -5.11 10.13 -16.22
CA LYS A 254 -3.65 10.11 -16.19
C LYS A 254 -3.13 9.46 -14.91
N MET A 255 -3.69 9.80 -13.77
CA MET A 255 -3.33 9.22 -12.47
C MET A 255 -3.62 7.71 -12.44
N ALA A 256 -4.77 7.27 -12.93
CA ALA A 256 -5.13 5.85 -12.99
C ALA A 256 -4.14 5.04 -13.88
N LYS A 257 -3.81 5.55 -15.06
CA LYS A 257 -2.79 4.94 -15.95
C LYS A 257 -1.41 4.87 -15.28
N ALA A 258 -1.02 5.94 -14.58
CA ALA A 258 0.23 5.97 -13.84
C ALA A 258 0.24 4.93 -12.69
N ALA A 259 -0.87 4.71 -11.99
CA ALA A 259 -0.97 3.67 -10.98
C ALA A 259 -0.76 2.27 -11.57
N VAL A 260 -1.42 1.95 -12.70
CA VAL A 260 -1.24 0.68 -13.41
C VAL A 260 0.21 0.48 -13.84
N SER A 261 0.91 1.52 -14.29
CA SER A 261 2.32 1.41 -14.71
C SER A 261 3.27 0.98 -13.58
N ARG A 262 2.85 1.12 -12.33
CA ARG A 262 3.60 0.72 -11.13
C ARG A 262 3.19 -0.66 -10.61
N SER A 263 2.19 -1.30 -11.23
CA SER A 263 1.65 -2.58 -10.78
C SER A 263 2.62 -3.75 -10.96
N LYS A 264 2.53 -4.71 -10.05
CA LYS A 264 3.25 -5.98 -10.07
C LYS A 264 2.28 -7.14 -9.81
N PRO A 265 1.36 -7.44 -10.73
CA PRO A 265 0.35 -8.49 -10.51
C PRO A 265 0.98 -9.88 -10.38
N ASN A 266 2.14 -10.10 -10.98
CA ASN A 266 2.87 -11.37 -10.95
C ASN A 266 3.93 -11.43 -9.84
N ALA A 267 3.84 -10.55 -8.82
CA ALA A 267 4.84 -10.47 -7.74
C ALA A 267 5.15 -11.83 -7.09
N LEU A 268 4.13 -12.66 -6.85
CA LEU A 268 4.30 -13.98 -6.26
C LEU A 268 5.12 -14.91 -7.17
N ALA A 269 4.81 -14.95 -8.46
CA ALA A 269 5.53 -15.77 -9.44
C ALA A 269 6.97 -15.28 -9.63
N GLU A 270 7.17 -13.95 -9.80
CA GLU A 270 8.50 -13.36 -9.93
C GLU A 270 9.38 -13.65 -8.71
N PHE A 271 8.79 -13.67 -7.53
CA PHE A 271 9.52 -13.99 -6.30
C PHE A 271 9.82 -15.49 -6.17
N ALA A 272 8.87 -16.37 -6.53
CA ALA A 272 9.08 -17.82 -6.54
C ALA A 272 10.19 -18.21 -7.53
N ASP A 273 10.17 -17.68 -8.77
CA ASP A 273 11.20 -17.90 -9.79
C ASP A 273 12.58 -17.47 -9.28
N MET A 274 12.66 -16.31 -8.60
CA MET A 274 13.91 -15.84 -7.99
C MET A 274 14.46 -16.84 -6.96
N ILE A 275 13.58 -17.37 -6.10
CA ILE A 275 13.95 -18.38 -5.09
C ILE A 275 14.49 -19.64 -5.77
N GLU A 276 13.81 -20.14 -6.80
CA GLU A 276 14.24 -21.33 -7.53
C GLU A 276 15.59 -21.17 -8.20
N VAL A 277 15.80 -20.05 -8.90
CA VAL A 277 17.07 -19.75 -9.59
C VAL A 277 18.23 -19.72 -8.60
N ILE A 278 18.06 -19.05 -7.45
CA ILE A 278 19.14 -18.92 -6.47
C ILE A 278 19.38 -20.25 -5.74
N SER A 279 18.33 -21.03 -5.47
CA SER A 279 18.48 -22.34 -4.83
C SER A 279 19.27 -23.33 -5.67
N LYS A 280 19.10 -23.30 -7.00
CA LYS A 280 19.85 -24.16 -7.96
C LYS A 280 21.31 -23.76 -8.10
N ASN A 281 21.62 -22.48 -8.00
CA ASN A 281 23.00 -21.97 -8.14
C ASN A 281 23.82 -22.12 -6.85
N GLY A 282 23.21 -22.47 -5.73
CA GLY A 282 23.88 -22.65 -4.43
C GLY A 282 24.14 -24.11 -4.05
N SER A 283 23.80 -25.04 -4.95
CA SER A 283 23.96 -26.51 -4.74
C SER A 283 25.29 -27.01 -5.28
#